data_4c2d3519514f30a2c370f992a18b8b54
#
_entry.id   4c2d3519514f30a2c370f992a18b8b54
#
_cell.length_a   1.000
_cell.length_b   1.000
_cell.length_c   1.000
_cell.angle_alpha   90.00
_cell.angle_beta   90.00
_cell.angle_gamma   90.00
#
_symmetry.space_group_name_H-M   'P 1'
#
loop_
_entity.id
_entity.type
_entity.pdbx_description
1 polymer ?
#
loop_
_entity_poly.entity_id
_entity_poly.type
_entity_poly.pdbx_seq_one_letter_code
_entity_poly.pdbx_strand_id
1 'polypeptide(L)'
;ANSLAELQQAYADAALTQDELNKAYLEIENARNELTSTQQELEAIVGIRTDIIGALQSAFNNSAMSVDAQTGSNTFSSDVLFRYNSAALSADSRSTLKEIIPMYLDVLMQEQFREYIAEIIIEGHTDTDGTYESNMELSYNRAYSVAKFCMDPKNGLAEDKIEQLKGILTVNGRSFSQPIYAADAQGNPTDQVNMEASRRVEIKFRLKEDEMIEKIEEVLRQ
;
A
#
# COMPACT_ATOMS: atom_id res chain seq x y z
N ALA A 1 -71.58 -15.40 -13.75
CA ALA A 1 -70.62 -15.10 -14.82
C ALA A 1 -69.51 -14.17 -14.32
N ASN A 2 -69.77 -13.17 -13.45
CA ASN A 2 -68.76 -12.23 -12.93
C ASN A 2 -67.75 -12.90 -12.01
N SER A 3 -68.15 -13.82 -11.12
CA SER A 3 -67.27 -14.49 -10.17
C SER A 3 -66.21 -15.37 -10.83
N LEU A 4 -66.45 -15.95 -11.97
CA LEU A 4 -65.48 -16.76 -12.69
C LEU A 4 -64.37 -15.90 -13.35
N ALA A 5 -64.74 -14.73 -13.89
CA ALA A 5 -63.80 -13.77 -14.45
C ALA A 5 -62.91 -13.16 -13.36
N GLU A 6 -63.49 -12.82 -12.21
CA GLU A 6 -62.72 -12.31 -11.03
C GLU A 6 -61.74 -13.36 -10.51
N LEU A 7 -62.13 -14.62 -10.47
CA LEU A 7 -61.22 -15.71 -10.05
C LEU A 7 -60.09 -15.92 -11.07
N GLN A 8 -60.40 -15.88 -12.38
CA GLN A 8 -59.36 -15.98 -13.41
C GLN A 8 -58.36 -14.83 -13.35
N GLN A 9 -58.82 -13.61 -13.09
CA GLN A 9 -57.94 -12.45 -12.92
C GLN A 9 -57.05 -12.61 -11.68
N ALA A 10 -57.64 -13.03 -10.56
CA ALA A 10 -56.84 -13.25 -9.33
C ALA A 10 -55.75 -14.32 -9.50
N TYR A 11 -56.02 -15.40 -10.26
CA TYR A 11 -55.01 -16.40 -10.59
C TYR A 11 -53.91 -15.85 -11.50
N ALA A 12 -54.25 -15.00 -12.48
CA ALA A 12 -53.24 -14.35 -13.34
C ALA A 12 -52.35 -13.39 -12.54
N ASP A 13 -52.93 -12.59 -11.67
CA ASP A 13 -52.19 -11.66 -10.82
C ASP A 13 -51.29 -12.42 -9.83
N ALA A 14 -51.76 -13.49 -9.23
CA ALA A 14 -50.96 -14.35 -8.36
C ALA A 14 -49.79 -15.01 -9.11
N ALA A 15 -49.98 -15.42 -10.35
CA ALA A 15 -48.90 -15.98 -11.18
C ALA A 15 -47.82 -14.96 -11.51
N LEU A 16 -48.21 -13.71 -11.84
CA LEU A 16 -47.28 -12.60 -12.05
C LEU A 16 -46.46 -12.28 -10.79
N THR A 17 -47.11 -12.21 -9.62
CA THR A 17 -46.46 -11.97 -8.33
C THR A 17 -45.49 -13.11 -7.99
N GLN A 18 -45.84 -14.37 -8.31
CA GLN A 18 -44.93 -15.51 -8.10
C GLN A 18 -43.71 -15.45 -9.01
N ASP A 19 -43.86 -14.99 -10.25
CA ASP A 19 -42.74 -14.82 -11.20
C ASP A 19 -41.77 -13.70 -10.71
N GLU A 20 -42.34 -12.56 -10.27
CA GLU A 20 -41.56 -11.46 -9.67
C GLU A 20 -40.82 -11.91 -8.43
N LEU A 21 -41.46 -12.69 -7.56
CA LEU A 21 -40.83 -13.25 -6.36
C LEU A 21 -39.69 -14.18 -6.73
N ASN A 22 -39.88 -15.06 -7.71
CA ASN A 22 -38.80 -15.95 -8.17
C ASN A 22 -37.61 -15.18 -8.77
N LYS A 23 -37.85 -14.10 -9.50
CA LYS A 23 -36.80 -13.22 -10.01
C LYS A 23 -36.02 -12.57 -8.86
N ALA A 24 -36.75 -12.02 -7.89
CA ALA A 24 -36.12 -11.41 -6.71
C ALA A 24 -35.27 -12.43 -5.90
N TYR A 25 -35.76 -13.68 -5.78
CA TYR A 25 -34.93 -14.73 -5.15
C TYR A 25 -33.65 -15.04 -5.93
N LEU A 26 -33.70 -15.11 -7.24
CA LEU A 26 -32.51 -15.35 -8.07
C LEU A 26 -31.53 -14.19 -7.99
N GLU A 27 -32.01 -12.96 -7.96
CA GLU A 27 -31.15 -11.76 -7.77
C GLU A 27 -30.48 -11.76 -6.42
N ILE A 28 -31.20 -12.10 -5.34
CA ILE A 28 -30.65 -12.23 -3.98
C ILE A 28 -29.60 -13.35 -3.91
N GLU A 29 -29.87 -14.50 -4.53
CA GLU A 29 -28.92 -15.62 -4.57
C GLU A 29 -27.65 -15.26 -5.31
N ASN A 30 -27.76 -14.58 -6.46
CA ASN A 30 -26.62 -14.09 -7.22
C ASN A 30 -25.81 -13.07 -6.43
N ALA A 31 -26.45 -12.07 -5.84
CA ALA A 31 -25.79 -11.06 -5.00
C ALA A 31 -25.09 -11.70 -3.78
N ARG A 32 -25.69 -12.72 -3.18
CA ARG A 32 -25.08 -13.45 -2.06
C ARG A 32 -23.85 -14.23 -2.49
N ASN A 33 -23.90 -14.88 -3.65
CA ASN A 33 -22.76 -15.61 -4.19
C ASN A 33 -21.61 -14.68 -4.56
N GLU A 34 -21.90 -13.53 -5.16
CA GLU A 34 -20.93 -12.49 -5.47
C GLU A 34 -20.29 -11.92 -4.20
N LEU A 35 -21.09 -11.61 -3.18
CA LEU A 35 -20.60 -11.15 -1.89
C LEU A 35 -19.68 -12.19 -1.23
N THR A 36 -20.03 -13.47 -1.29
CA THR A 36 -19.20 -14.55 -0.70
C THR A 36 -17.87 -14.68 -1.44
N SER A 37 -17.87 -14.59 -2.77
CA SER A 37 -16.64 -14.60 -3.58
C SER A 37 -15.73 -13.42 -3.23
N THR A 38 -16.29 -12.22 -3.18
CA THR A 38 -15.57 -11.00 -2.81
C THR A 38 -14.98 -11.07 -1.39
N GLN A 39 -15.73 -11.65 -0.46
CA GLN A 39 -15.24 -11.84 0.92
C GLN A 39 -14.06 -12.82 0.96
N GLN A 40 -14.10 -13.91 0.22
CA GLN A 40 -13.00 -14.88 0.14
C GLN A 40 -11.75 -14.26 -0.51
N GLU A 41 -11.93 -13.45 -1.54
CA GLU A 41 -10.84 -12.71 -2.18
C GLU A 41 -10.19 -11.73 -1.20
N LEU A 42 -10.99 -10.97 -0.44
CA LEU A 42 -10.50 -10.06 0.60
C LEU A 42 -9.71 -10.77 1.70
N GLU A 43 -10.21 -11.91 2.19
CA GLU A 43 -9.51 -12.72 3.20
C GLU A 43 -8.16 -13.22 2.69
N ALA A 44 -8.08 -13.64 1.42
CA ALA A 44 -6.83 -14.07 0.79
C ALA A 44 -5.82 -12.90 0.69
N ILE A 45 -6.27 -11.71 0.29
CA ILE A 45 -5.44 -10.49 0.19
C ILE A 45 -4.87 -10.10 1.56
N VAL A 46 -5.71 -10.07 2.59
CA VAL A 46 -5.28 -9.77 3.97
C VAL A 46 -4.25 -10.80 4.45
N GLY A 47 -4.44 -12.08 4.09
CA GLY A 47 -3.50 -13.16 4.38
C GLY A 47 -2.13 -12.90 3.75
N ILE A 48 -2.07 -12.65 2.44
CA ILE A 48 -0.83 -12.37 1.72
C ILE A 48 -0.10 -11.14 2.29
N ARG A 49 -0.81 -10.06 2.58
CA ARG A 49 -0.22 -8.87 3.22
C ARG A 49 0.42 -9.22 4.57
N THR A 50 -0.28 -9.99 5.39
CA THR A 50 0.20 -10.42 6.70
C THR A 50 1.45 -11.29 6.58
N ASP A 51 1.46 -12.22 5.62
CA ASP A 51 2.60 -13.10 5.37
C ASP A 51 3.83 -12.32 4.89
N ILE A 52 3.67 -11.34 4.00
CA ILE A 52 4.75 -10.46 3.54
C ILE A 52 5.30 -9.65 4.71
N ILE A 53 4.45 -9.02 5.52
CA ILE A 53 4.88 -8.24 6.69
C ILE A 53 5.63 -9.13 7.69
N GLY A 54 5.12 -10.32 7.97
CA GLY A 54 5.77 -11.30 8.83
C GLY A 54 7.14 -11.75 8.33
N ALA A 55 7.27 -11.98 7.02
CA ALA A 55 8.54 -12.32 6.38
C ALA A 55 9.53 -11.16 6.43
N LEU A 56 9.08 -9.92 6.18
CA LEU A 56 9.89 -8.71 6.32
C LEU A 56 10.37 -8.53 7.77
N GLN A 57 9.48 -8.61 8.75
CA GLN A 57 9.85 -8.51 10.17
C GLN A 57 10.86 -9.58 10.58
N SER A 58 10.70 -10.80 10.09
CA SER A 58 11.64 -11.90 10.34
C SER A 58 13.01 -11.64 9.73
N ALA A 59 13.08 -11.11 8.51
CA ALA A 59 14.32 -10.74 7.84
C ALA A 59 15.05 -9.62 8.60
N PHE A 60 14.32 -8.68 9.19
CA PHE A 60 14.87 -7.52 9.90
C PHE A 60 15.04 -7.71 11.41
N ASN A 61 14.71 -8.88 11.97
CA ASN A 61 14.70 -9.14 13.42
C ASN A 61 16.04 -8.86 14.11
N ASN A 62 17.17 -9.02 13.41
CA ASN A 62 18.51 -8.73 13.90
C ASN A 62 19.13 -7.45 13.32
N SER A 63 18.35 -6.63 12.66
CA SER A 63 18.77 -5.35 12.06
C SER A 63 18.53 -4.18 13.02
N ALA A 64 19.31 -3.11 12.86
CA ALA A 64 19.05 -1.84 13.54
C ALA A 64 17.82 -1.10 13.00
N MET A 65 17.26 -1.56 11.87
CA MET A 65 16.06 -1.03 11.23
C MET A 65 14.85 -1.88 11.58
N SER A 66 13.70 -1.23 11.69
CA SER A 66 12.42 -1.90 11.94
C SER A 66 11.50 -1.77 10.74
N VAL A 67 10.70 -2.82 10.54
CA VAL A 67 9.61 -2.83 9.58
C VAL A 67 8.32 -2.50 10.33
N ASP A 68 7.55 -1.57 9.81
CA ASP A 68 6.26 -1.21 10.38
C ASP A 68 5.29 -2.41 10.34
N ALA A 69 4.72 -2.72 11.49
CA ALA A 69 3.90 -3.93 11.68
C ALA A 69 2.54 -3.88 10.96
N GLN A 70 2.09 -2.70 10.54
CA GLN A 70 0.79 -2.51 9.88
C GLN A 70 0.95 -2.37 8.37
N THR A 71 1.97 -1.65 7.93
CA THR A 71 2.16 -1.29 6.53
C THR A 71 3.25 -2.10 5.82
N GLY A 72 4.15 -2.73 6.58
CA GLY A 72 5.35 -3.37 6.04
C GLY A 72 6.39 -2.39 5.51
N SER A 73 6.21 -1.08 5.76
CA SER A 73 7.16 -0.07 5.30
C SER A 73 8.46 -0.10 6.11
N ASN A 74 9.56 0.25 5.45
CA ASN A 74 10.84 0.51 6.08
C ASN A 74 11.16 2.00 5.96
N THR A 75 11.43 2.65 7.09
CA THR A 75 11.62 4.10 7.18
C THR A 75 13.07 4.44 7.51
N PHE A 76 13.64 5.34 6.72
CA PHE A 76 14.98 5.88 6.90
C PHE A 76 14.89 7.35 7.28
N SER A 77 15.53 7.76 8.38
CA SER A 77 15.72 9.18 8.65
C SER A 77 16.52 9.85 7.55
N SER A 78 16.03 10.99 7.04
CA SER A 78 16.77 11.75 6.03
C SER A 78 18.12 12.25 6.53
N ASP A 79 18.26 12.50 7.82
CA ASP A 79 19.50 12.98 8.42
C ASP A 79 20.59 11.88 8.44
N VAL A 80 20.16 10.61 8.43
CA VAL A 80 21.08 9.46 8.24
C VAL A 80 21.49 9.33 6.77
N LEU A 81 20.60 9.56 5.83
CA LEU A 81 20.85 9.34 4.40
C LEU A 81 21.53 10.52 3.71
N PHE A 82 21.20 11.76 4.10
CA PHE A 82 21.56 12.95 3.36
C PHE A 82 22.11 14.04 4.30
N ARG A 83 22.97 14.88 3.76
CA ARG A 83 23.31 16.15 4.43
C ARG A 83 22.13 17.12 4.37
N TYR A 84 22.11 18.08 5.27
CA TYR A 84 21.11 19.14 5.29
C TYR A 84 20.93 19.77 3.89
N ASN A 85 19.70 19.95 3.48
CA ASN A 85 19.28 20.50 2.19
C ASN A 85 19.93 19.81 0.96
N SER A 86 20.22 18.52 1.05
CA SER A 86 20.87 17.74 -0.01
C SER A 86 20.07 16.45 -0.28
N ALA A 87 20.14 15.99 -1.52
CA ALA A 87 19.66 14.69 -1.96
C ALA A 87 20.81 13.73 -2.34
N ALA A 88 22.06 14.12 -2.12
CA ALA A 88 23.21 13.28 -2.40
C ALA A 88 23.48 12.31 -1.24
N LEU A 89 23.46 10.99 -1.53
CA LEU A 89 23.79 9.94 -0.56
C LEU A 89 25.26 10.03 -0.15
N SER A 90 25.51 10.02 1.16
CA SER A 90 26.85 9.93 1.74
C SER A 90 27.45 8.53 1.55
N ALA A 91 28.74 8.34 1.87
CA ALA A 91 29.38 7.03 1.83
C ALA A 91 28.76 6.09 2.89
N ASP A 92 28.51 6.59 4.09
CA ASP A 92 27.91 5.82 5.18
C ASP A 92 26.47 5.40 4.83
N SER A 93 25.68 6.33 4.26
CA SER A 93 24.33 6.04 3.78
C SER A 93 24.31 4.94 2.72
N ARG A 94 25.28 4.96 1.79
CA ARG A 94 25.40 3.91 0.77
C ARG A 94 25.71 2.55 1.38
N SER A 95 26.53 2.51 2.45
CA SER A 95 26.82 1.28 3.17
C SER A 95 25.56 0.72 3.85
N THR A 96 24.81 1.58 4.53
CA THR A 96 23.54 1.20 5.16
C THR A 96 22.51 0.70 4.15
N LEU A 97 22.31 1.45 3.05
CA LEU A 97 21.37 1.04 2.00
C LEU A 97 21.78 -0.25 1.30
N LYS A 98 23.10 -0.50 1.14
CA LYS A 98 23.62 -1.73 0.53
C LYS A 98 23.34 -2.99 1.35
N GLU A 99 23.20 -2.84 2.66
CA GLU A 99 22.80 -3.92 3.55
C GLU A 99 21.27 -4.12 3.55
N ILE A 100 20.52 -3.03 3.65
CA ILE A 100 19.08 -3.06 3.94
C ILE A 100 18.23 -3.28 2.69
N ILE A 101 18.56 -2.61 1.58
CA ILE A 101 17.76 -2.68 0.35
C ILE A 101 17.64 -4.10 -0.20
N PRO A 102 18.74 -4.87 -0.35
CA PRO A 102 18.63 -6.25 -0.80
C PRO A 102 17.76 -7.11 0.12
N MET A 103 17.87 -6.96 1.44
CA MET A 103 17.04 -7.71 2.39
C MET A 103 15.55 -7.45 2.17
N TYR A 104 15.16 -6.19 2.01
CA TYR A 104 13.76 -5.81 1.80
C TYR A 104 13.24 -6.33 0.45
N LEU A 105 13.98 -6.06 -0.61
CA LEU A 105 13.60 -6.46 -1.97
C LEU A 105 13.64 -7.99 -2.15
N ASP A 106 14.59 -8.69 -1.50
CA ASP A 106 14.68 -10.14 -1.56
C ASP A 106 13.43 -10.82 -0.98
N VAL A 107 12.84 -10.26 0.08
CA VAL A 107 11.57 -10.76 0.62
C VAL A 107 10.43 -10.52 -0.37
N LEU A 108 10.25 -9.28 -0.85
CA LEU A 108 9.16 -8.92 -1.75
C LEU A 108 9.22 -9.67 -3.10
N MET A 109 10.42 -10.00 -3.56
CA MET A 109 10.65 -10.68 -4.83
C MET A 109 10.72 -12.21 -4.71
N GLN A 110 10.40 -12.79 -3.54
CA GLN A 110 10.22 -14.24 -3.41
C GLN A 110 9.11 -14.73 -4.35
N GLU A 111 9.27 -15.94 -4.88
CA GLU A 111 8.33 -16.52 -5.84
C GLU A 111 6.89 -16.53 -5.35
N GLN A 112 6.69 -16.74 -4.05
CA GLN A 112 5.39 -16.76 -3.39
C GLN A 112 4.73 -15.39 -3.21
N PHE A 113 5.49 -14.28 -3.29
CA PHE A 113 4.99 -12.92 -3.05
C PHE A 113 4.96 -12.04 -4.30
N ARG A 114 5.96 -12.20 -5.18
CA ARG A 114 6.20 -11.28 -6.30
C ARG A 114 5.01 -11.08 -7.24
N GLU A 115 4.19 -12.11 -7.43
CA GLU A 115 3.02 -12.02 -8.30
C GLU A 115 1.90 -11.13 -7.73
N TYR A 116 1.88 -10.95 -6.40
CA TYR A 116 0.92 -10.11 -5.70
C TYR A 116 1.38 -8.65 -5.58
N ILE A 117 2.67 -8.36 -5.79
CA ILE A 117 3.19 -7.00 -5.72
C ILE A 117 2.82 -6.22 -6.99
N ALA A 118 2.05 -5.14 -6.82
CA ALA A 118 1.76 -4.19 -7.89
C ALA A 118 2.89 -3.18 -8.04
N GLU A 119 3.41 -2.70 -6.90
CA GLU A 119 4.32 -1.57 -6.87
C GLU A 119 5.24 -1.62 -5.64
N ILE A 120 6.49 -1.23 -5.83
CA ILE A 120 7.42 -0.89 -4.76
C ILE A 120 7.63 0.62 -4.84
N ILE A 121 7.34 1.32 -3.76
CA ILE A 121 7.30 2.78 -3.72
C ILE A 121 8.44 3.28 -2.84
N ILE A 122 9.27 4.15 -3.38
CA ILE A 122 10.23 4.93 -2.61
C ILE A 122 9.69 6.35 -2.48
N GLU A 123 9.37 6.76 -1.26
CA GLU A 123 8.67 7.99 -0.97
C GLU A 123 9.49 8.90 -0.05
N GLY A 124 9.72 10.13 -0.48
CA GLY A 124 10.45 11.12 0.30
C GLY A 124 9.51 12.12 0.97
N HIS A 125 9.86 12.49 2.20
CA HIS A 125 9.13 13.46 3.02
C HIS A 125 10.09 14.50 3.58
N THR A 126 9.56 15.69 3.85
CA THR A 126 10.27 16.77 4.54
C THR A 126 9.52 17.18 5.82
N ASP A 127 10.15 18.02 6.60
CA ASP A 127 9.46 18.82 7.61
C ASP A 127 8.75 20.03 6.98
N THR A 128 8.17 20.87 7.83
CA THR A 128 7.37 22.03 7.42
C THR A 128 8.18 23.30 7.18
N ASP A 129 9.52 23.24 7.26
CA ASP A 129 10.37 24.39 6.99
C ASP A 129 10.50 24.63 5.48
N GLY A 130 10.31 25.88 5.05
CA GLY A 130 10.37 26.27 3.65
C GLY A 130 9.03 26.24 2.91
N THR A 131 9.09 26.33 1.58
CA THR A 131 7.87 26.30 0.75
C THR A 131 7.48 24.88 0.34
N TYR A 132 6.22 24.69 0.02
CA TYR A 132 5.71 23.40 -0.45
C TYR A 132 6.47 22.92 -1.70
N GLU A 133 6.69 23.83 -2.65
CA GLU A 133 7.34 23.55 -3.94
C GLU A 133 8.80 23.12 -3.75
N SER A 134 9.57 23.85 -2.95
CA SER A 134 10.97 23.50 -2.67
C SER A 134 11.08 22.17 -1.93
N ASN A 135 10.18 21.90 -0.99
CA ASN A 135 10.10 20.64 -0.27
C ASN A 135 9.62 19.49 -1.16
N MET A 136 8.75 19.75 -2.13
CA MET A 136 8.34 18.77 -3.14
C MET A 136 9.54 18.32 -3.97
N GLU A 137 10.31 19.26 -4.47
CA GLU A 137 11.52 18.96 -5.24
C GLU A 137 12.55 18.21 -4.39
N LEU A 138 12.83 18.67 -3.18
CA LEU A 138 13.79 18.04 -2.28
C LEU A 138 13.38 16.61 -1.92
N SER A 139 12.12 16.39 -1.54
CA SER A 139 11.60 15.07 -1.18
C SER A 139 11.65 14.08 -2.34
N TYR A 140 11.24 14.53 -3.54
CA TYR A 140 11.35 13.72 -4.76
C TYR A 140 12.82 13.38 -5.08
N ASN A 141 13.73 14.35 -5.05
CA ASN A 141 15.14 14.13 -5.36
C ASN A 141 15.81 13.16 -4.37
N ARG A 142 15.42 13.19 -3.11
CA ARG A 142 15.88 12.23 -2.08
C ARG A 142 15.41 10.82 -2.38
N ALA A 143 14.11 10.64 -2.63
CA ALA A 143 13.55 9.36 -3.02
C ALA A 143 14.17 8.83 -4.32
N TYR A 144 14.37 9.68 -5.31
CA TYR A 144 15.02 9.33 -6.58
C TYR A 144 16.47 8.91 -6.40
N SER A 145 17.22 9.53 -5.48
CA SER A 145 18.59 9.13 -5.18
C SER A 145 18.67 7.72 -4.58
N VAL A 146 17.71 7.33 -3.75
CA VAL A 146 17.58 5.96 -3.24
C VAL A 146 17.19 5.00 -4.36
N ALA A 147 16.23 5.37 -5.21
CA ALA A 147 15.84 4.57 -6.37
C ALA A 147 17.00 4.30 -7.33
N LYS A 148 17.77 5.33 -7.65
CA LYS A 148 19.00 5.18 -8.46
C LYS A 148 20.01 4.23 -7.80
N PHE A 149 20.12 4.29 -6.48
CA PHE A 149 20.99 3.38 -5.73
C PHE A 149 20.53 1.93 -5.89
N CYS A 150 19.23 1.65 -5.78
CA CYS A 150 18.65 0.32 -5.98
C CYS A 150 18.89 -0.23 -7.40
N MET A 151 18.89 0.65 -8.41
CA MET A 151 19.03 0.28 -9.82
C MET A 151 20.47 0.11 -10.29
N ASP A 152 21.47 0.37 -9.45
CA ASP A 152 22.90 0.18 -9.79
C ASP A 152 23.35 -1.21 -9.32
N PRO A 153 23.74 -2.14 -10.25
CA PRO A 153 24.15 -3.51 -9.92
C PRO A 153 25.35 -3.57 -8.94
N LYS A 154 26.14 -2.50 -8.86
CA LYS A 154 27.29 -2.40 -7.93
C LYS A 154 26.88 -2.31 -6.48
N ASN A 155 25.60 -2.06 -6.21
CA ASN A 155 25.08 -1.87 -4.86
C ASN A 155 24.46 -3.14 -4.23
N GLY A 156 24.63 -4.30 -4.84
CA GLY A 156 24.36 -5.59 -4.24
C GLY A 156 23.06 -6.27 -4.66
N LEU A 157 22.22 -5.60 -5.47
CA LEU A 157 21.04 -6.25 -6.06
C LEU A 157 21.45 -6.98 -7.36
N ALA A 158 20.97 -8.19 -7.56
CA ALA A 158 21.22 -8.98 -8.77
C ALA A 158 20.55 -8.35 -9.99
N GLU A 159 21.14 -8.50 -11.18
CA GLU A 159 20.65 -7.85 -12.41
C GLU A 159 19.24 -8.29 -12.79
N ASP A 160 18.89 -9.56 -12.61
CA ASP A 160 17.56 -10.07 -12.85
C ASP A 160 16.49 -9.45 -11.93
N LYS A 161 16.84 -9.16 -10.68
CA LYS A 161 15.98 -8.43 -9.74
C LYS A 161 15.85 -6.96 -10.11
N ILE A 162 16.93 -6.34 -10.59
CA ILE A 162 16.89 -4.96 -11.09
C ILE A 162 15.93 -4.87 -12.29
N GLU A 163 15.96 -5.82 -13.23
CA GLU A 163 15.03 -5.83 -14.37
C GLU A 163 13.58 -6.00 -13.92
N GLN A 164 13.31 -6.85 -12.93
CA GLN A 164 11.97 -7.00 -12.35
C GLN A 164 11.53 -5.69 -11.65
N LEU A 165 12.44 -5.08 -10.89
CA LEU A 165 12.18 -3.83 -10.16
C LEU A 165 11.80 -2.68 -11.09
N LYS A 166 12.39 -2.59 -12.28
CA LYS A 166 12.06 -1.55 -13.29
C LYS A 166 10.58 -1.51 -13.67
N GLY A 167 9.89 -2.65 -13.60
CA GLY A 167 8.47 -2.75 -13.96
C GLY A 167 7.52 -2.30 -12.86
N ILE A 168 7.99 -2.23 -11.59
CA ILE A 168 7.13 -2.02 -10.42
C ILE A 168 7.64 -0.93 -9.46
N LEU A 169 8.79 -0.30 -9.77
CA LEU A 169 9.36 0.75 -8.92
C LEU A 169 8.76 2.10 -9.24
N THR A 170 8.25 2.76 -8.21
CA THR A 170 7.74 4.13 -8.26
C THR A 170 8.50 5.04 -7.29
N VAL A 171 8.63 6.30 -7.65
CA VAL A 171 9.29 7.32 -6.86
C VAL A 171 8.34 8.48 -6.62
N ASN A 172 8.10 8.81 -5.35
CA ASN A 172 7.21 9.87 -4.94
C ASN A 172 7.92 10.91 -4.06
N GLY A 173 7.63 12.19 -4.31
CA GLY A 173 7.89 13.28 -3.38
C GLY A 173 6.58 13.68 -2.70
N ARG A 174 6.58 13.88 -1.39
CA ARG A 174 5.40 14.25 -0.60
C ARG A 174 5.50 15.63 0.03
N SER A 175 6.62 16.32 -0.15
CA SER A 175 6.82 17.58 0.59
C SER A 175 6.58 17.34 2.09
N PHE A 176 5.84 18.23 2.75
CA PHE A 176 5.39 18.09 4.13
C PHE A 176 3.90 17.71 4.26
N SER A 177 3.30 17.08 3.23
CA SER A 177 1.86 16.74 3.26
C SER A 177 1.48 15.63 4.25
N GLN A 178 2.46 14.87 4.72
CA GLN A 178 2.27 13.78 5.70
C GLN A 178 3.27 13.92 6.86
N PRO A 179 3.10 14.95 7.72
CA PRO A 179 3.98 15.15 8.85
C PRO A 179 3.77 14.04 9.89
N ILE A 180 4.84 13.71 10.62
CA ILE A 180 4.75 12.90 11.84
C ILE A 180 4.59 13.84 13.00
N TYR A 181 3.61 13.57 13.87
CA TYR A 181 3.36 14.34 15.07
C TYR A 181 4.13 13.78 16.26
N ALA A 182 4.54 14.65 17.16
CA ALA A 182 5.15 14.26 18.42
C ALA A 182 4.12 13.55 19.31
N ALA A 183 4.60 12.59 20.11
CA ALA A 183 3.77 11.94 21.12
C ALA A 183 4.02 12.57 22.50
N ASP A 184 2.97 12.60 23.33
CA ASP A 184 3.10 12.95 24.74
C ASP A 184 3.77 11.83 25.57
N ALA A 185 3.94 12.04 26.86
CA ALA A 185 4.56 11.07 27.77
C ALA A 185 3.75 9.76 27.92
N GLN A 186 2.50 9.75 27.49
CA GLN A 186 1.61 8.59 27.48
C GLN A 186 1.54 7.91 26.09
N GLY A 187 2.26 8.45 25.08
CA GLY A 187 2.30 7.92 23.73
C GLY A 187 1.16 8.40 22.82
N ASN A 188 0.32 9.35 23.26
CA ASN A 188 -0.73 9.91 22.43
C ASN A 188 -0.17 10.97 21.47
N PRO A 189 -0.65 11.03 20.21
CA PRO A 189 -0.22 12.05 19.26
C PRO A 189 -0.65 13.45 19.77
N THR A 190 0.26 14.42 19.61
CA THR A 190 0.00 15.84 19.91
C THR A 190 -0.21 16.62 18.62
N ASP A 191 -0.55 17.94 18.73
CA ASP A 191 -0.63 18.82 17.57
C ASP A 191 0.74 19.34 17.08
N GLN A 192 1.83 18.96 17.74
CA GLN A 192 3.18 19.39 17.38
C GLN A 192 3.80 18.44 16.36
N VAL A 193 4.27 19.00 15.24
CA VAL A 193 5.02 18.24 14.24
C VAL A 193 6.39 17.84 14.80
N ASN A 194 6.70 16.54 14.72
CA ASN A 194 8.05 16.06 14.95
C ASN A 194 8.87 16.28 13.66
N MET A 195 9.60 17.39 13.62
CA MET A 195 10.37 17.82 12.45
C MET A 195 11.42 16.77 12.02
N GLU A 196 12.10 16.16 12.98
CA GLU A 196 13.12 15.14 12.72
C GLU A 196 12.51 13.88 12.11
N ALA A 197 11.47 13.31 12.72
CA ALA A 197 10.79 12.13 12.22
C ALA A 197 10.08 12.39 10.88
N SER A 198 9.63 13.64 10.64
CA SER A 198 9.00 14.02 9.36
C SER A 198 9.99 14.02 8.20
N ARG A 199 11.28 14.31 8.44
CA ARG A 199 12.34 14.21 7.43
C ARG A 199 12.76 12.75 7.24
N ARG A 200 12.13 12.06 6.29
CA ARG A 200 12.34 10.63 6.07
C ARG A 200 12.22 10.22 4.60
N VAL A 201 12.74 9.05 4.31
CA VAL A 201 12.44 8.29 3.09
C VAL A 201 11.85 6.95 3.52
N GLU A 202 10.71 6.61 2.95
CA GLU A 202 10.04 5.33 3.14
C GLU A 202 10.20 4.43 1.93
N ILE A 203 10.42 3.15 2.17
CA ILE A 203 10.25 2.11 1.15
C ILE A 203 9.06 1.27 1.57
N LYS A 204 8.08 1.17 0.70
CA LYS A 204 6.83 0.45 0.93
C LYS A 204 6.39 -0.30 -0.32
N PHE A 205 5.47 -1.21 -0.16
CA PHE A 205 4.89 -1.95 -1.27
C PHE A 205 3.37 -1.76 -1.32
N ARG A 206 2.82 -1.96 -2.52
CA ARG A 206 1.39 -2.02 -2.76
C ARG A 206 1.06 -3.35 -3.45
N LEU A 207 -0.02 -3.98 -3.05
CA LEU A 207 -0.51 -5.20 -3.67
C LEU A 207 -1.41 -4.87 -4.86
N LYS A 208 -1.53 -5.76 -5.82
CA LYS A 208 -2.36 -5.60 -7.02
C LYS A 208 -3.84 -5.44 -6.68
N GLU A 209 -4.26 -6.12 -5.63
CA GLU A 209 -5.63 -6.13 -5.16
C GLU A 209 -6.02 -4.86 -4.38
N ASP A 210 -5.04 -4.13 -3.86
CA ASP A 210 -5.30 -2.84 -3.18
C ASP A 210 -6.03 -1.86 -4.13
N GLU A 211 -5.75 -1.89 -5.44
CA GLU A 211 -6.44 -1.09 -6.44
C GLU A 211 -7.93 -1.47 -6.58
N MET A 212 -8.24 -2.74 -6.41
CA MET A 212 -9.62 -3.23 -6.46
C MET A 212 -10.38 -2.83 -5.20
N ILE A 213 -9.74 -2.90 -4.03
CA ILE A 213 -10.34 -2.48 -2.76
C ILE A 213 -10.66 -0.98 -2.79
N GLU A 214 -9.74 -0.14 -3.26
CA GLU A 214 -9.98 1.31 -3.41
C GLU A 214 -11.19 1.60 -4.30
N LYS A 215 -11.32 0.90 -5.43
CA LYS A 215 -12.48 1.03 -6.33
C LYS A 215 -13.79 0.60 -5.68
N ILE A 216 -13.78 -0.48 -4.91
CA ILE A 216 -14.96 -0.95 -4.18
C ILE A 216 -15.38 0.09 -3.14
N GLU A 217 -14.44 0.65 -2.39
CA GLU A 217 -14.73 1.71 -1.42
C GLU A 217 -15.30 2.98 -2.07
N GLU A 218 -14.81 3.37 -3.23
CA GLU A 218 -15.36 4.51 -3.98
C GLU A 218 -16.83 4.28 -4.38
N VAL A 219 -17.16 3.07 -4.83
CA VAL A 219 -18.55 2.71 -5.20
C VAL A 219 -19.47 2.68 -3.99
N LEU A 220 -18.98 2.22 -2.83
CA LEU A 220 -19.80 2.16 -1.61
C LEU A 220 -20.03 3.53 -0.96
N ARG A 221 -19.25 4.56 -1.31
CA ARG A 221 -19.40 5.93 -0.80
C ARG A 221 -20.37 6.78 -1.64
N GLN A 222 -20.83 6.31 -2.80
CA GLN A 222 -21.84 6.95 -3.67
C GLN A 222 -23.26 6.54 -3.30
#